data_6073a3c99e78dc12c8480a2f49438321
#
_entry.id   6073a3c99e78dc12c8480a2f49438321
#
_cell.length_a   1.000
_cell.length_b   1.000
_cell.length_c   1.000
_cell.angle_alpha   90.00
_cell.angle_beta   90.00
_cell.angle_gamma   90.00
#
_symmetry.space_group_name_H-M   'P 1'
#
loop_
_entity.id
_entity.type
_entity.pdbx_description
1 polymer ?
#
loop_
_entity_poly.entity_id
_entity_poly.type
_entity_poly.pdbx_seq_one_letter_code
_entity_poly.pdbx_strand_id
1 'polypeptide(L)'
;EMRRVLSGAANRLENTGRPTLLFIDEIHRFNKAQQDVLLPDVEGGIIRLVGATTHNPFFFVNSPLVSRSQIFELQPLGELDVRQLLDRALSDSERGLGHLKMEVEPEALDHLATISDGDARKALNSLEIAALTTPPEADGVIRVTMAVAEECIQKKAVVYDGDGDQHYDTISAFIKSIRGSDPDASLYWLAKMIHAGEDPRFITRRLMISAAEDIGLADPMALVLSTSAHQAAEFIGWPEARIPIAEATVYLATAHKSNSAYTAINSALEEVKTGRTIPVPKHLRDSHYAGAKRLGNGEEYKYAHAYDDHFVAQDYLGVDIRFYDPTE
;
A
#
# COMPACT_ATOMS: atom_id res chain seq x y z
N GLU A 1 -32.93 3.35 -2.37
CA GLU A 1 -33.05 2.48 -1.18
C GLU A 1 -32.62 3.19 0.11
N MET A 2 -31.43 3.79 0.18
CA MET A 2 -30.93 4.49 1.37
C MET A 2 -31.90 5.55 1.90
N ARG A 3 -32.41 6.47 1.04
CA ARG A 3 -33.38 7.50 1.44
C ARG A 3 -34.66 6.91 2.07
N ARG A 4 -35.11 5.74 1.60
CA ARG A 4 -36.28 5.05 2.16
C ARG A 4 -35.96 4.53 3.58
N VAL A 5 -34.76 4.01 3.81
CA VAL A 5 -34.32 3.55 5.13
C VAL A 5 -34.22 4.73 6.11
N LEU A 6 -33.65 5.86 5.67
CA LEU A 6 -33.52 7.06 6.48
C LEU A 6 -34.88 7.68 6.84
N SER A 7 -35.81 7.80 5.87
CA SER A 7 -37.18 8.25 6.14
C SER A 7 -37.88 7.32 7.12
N GLY A 8 -37.71 6.00 7.01
CA GLY A 8 -38.24 5.04 7.96
C GLY A 8 -37.61 5.16 9.36
N ALA A 9 -36.35 5.54 9.46
CA ALA A 9 -35.67 5.81 10.73
C ALA A 9 -36.21 7.08 11.40
N ALA A 10 -36.45 8.14 10.65
CA ALA A 10 -37.05 9.38 11.14
C ALA A 10 -38.46 9.12 11.71
N ASN A 11 -39.30 8.43 10.94
CA ASN A 11 -40.65 8.06 11.41
C ASN A 11 -40.62 7.19 12.69
N ARG A 12 -39.63 6.27 12.80
CA ARG A 12 -39.50 5.46 14.03
C ARG A 12 -39.08 6.31 15.22
N LEU A 13 -38.17 7.25 15.02
CA LEU A 13 -37.75 8.14 16.10
C LEU A 13 -38.92 8.99 16.61
N GLU A 14 -39.70 9.59 15.69
CA GLU A 14 -40.89 10.38 16.04
C GLU A 14 -41.95 9.55 16.82
N ASN A 15 -42.20 8.32 16.37
CA ASN A 15 -43.26 7.48 16.98
C ASN A 15 -42.83 6.76 18.25
N THR A 16 -41.54 6.44 18.39
CA THR A 16 -41.06 5.59 19.50
C THR A 16 -40.01 6.25 20.39
N GLY A 17 -39.48 7.41 20.02
CA GLY A 17 -38.35 8.08 20.70
C GLY A 17 -37.03 7.32 20.63
N ARG A 18 -36.92 6.27 19.79
CA ARG A 18 -35.73 5.42 19.70
C ARG A 18 -35.02 5.62 18.37
N PRO A 19 -33.69 5.98 18.38
CA PRO A 19 -32.92 6.07 17.17
C PRO A 19 -32.70 4.70 16.52
N THR A 20 -32.52 4.69 15.21
CA THR A 20 -32.25 3.46 14.45
C THR A 20 -30.74 3.21 14.38
N LEU A 21 -30.30 2.00 14.70
CA LEU A 21 -28.94 1.55 14.40
C LEU A 21 -28.89 1.16 12.92
N LEU A 22 -28.08 1.88 12.14
CA LEU A 22 -27.83 1.61 10.73
C LEU A 22 -26.41 1.01 10.58
N PHE A 23 -26.36 -0.26 10.17
CA PHE A 23 -25.11 -0.93 9.82
C PHE A 23 -24.92 -0.89 8.32
N ILE A 24 -23.75 -0.41 7.87
CA ILE A 24 -23.34 -0.37 6.46
C ILE A 24 -22.03 -1.16 6.34
N ASP A 25 -22.12 -2.31 5.69
CA ASP A 25 -20.96 -3.08 5.31
C ASP A 25 -20.32 -2.49 4.06
N GLU A 26 -18.98 -2.54 3.96
CA GLU A 26 -18.22 -2.03 2.83
C GLU A 26 -18.57 -0.56 2.49
N ILE A 27 -18.60 0.32 3.50
CA ILE A 27 -19.02 1.73 3.35
C ILE A 27 -18.18 2.50 2.31
N HIS A 28 -16.94 2.05 2.04
CA HIS A 28 -16.06 2.62 1.02
C HIS A 28 -16.60 2.48 -0.40
N ARG A 29 -17.53 1.54 -0.66
CA ARG A 29 -18.20 1.39 -1.96
C ARG A 29 -19.20 2.50 -2.26
N PHE A 30 -19.58 3.27 -1.27
CA PHE A 30 -20.43 4.44 -1.46
C PHE A 30 -19.56 5.62 -1.89
N ASN A 31 -19.96 6.29 -2.98
CA ASN A 31 -19.30 7.53 -3.38
C ASN A 31 -19.57 8.66 -2.34
N LYS A 32 -18.78 9.73 -2.42
CA LYS A 32 -18.86 10.84 -1.46
C LYS A 32 -20.27 11.44 -1.34
N ALA A 33 -20.98 11.62 -2.46
CA ALA A 33 -22.34 12.15 -2.44
C ALA A 33 -23.35 11.20 -1.76
N GLN A 34 -23.15 9.88 -1.85
CA GLN A 34 -23.96 8.90 -1.15
C GLN A 34 -23.67 8.90 0.36
N GLN A 35 -22.42 9.09 0.73
CA GLN A 35 -22.04 9.20 2.14
C GLN A 35 -22.55 10.51 2.77
N ASP A 36 -22.57 11.61 2.00
CA ASP A 36 -23.10 12.91 2.46
C ASP A 36 -24.60 12.85 2.81
N VAL A 37 -25.36 11.97 2.16
CA VAL A 37 -26.79 11.76 2.48
C VAL A 37 -27.00 11.27 3.91
N LEU A 38 -26.02 10.63 4.53
CA LEU A 38 -26.10 10.11 5.90
C LEU A 38 -25.88 11.21 6.96
N LEU A 39 -25.15 12.28 6.61
CA LEU A 39 -24.72 13.30 7.58
C LEU A 39 -25.84 13.96 8.35
N PRO A 40 -26.94 14.44 7.74
CA PRO A 40 -28.02 15.11 8.47
C PRO A 40 -28.68 14.19 9.52
N ASP A 41 -28.86 12.92 9.19
CA ASP A 41 -29.52 11.93 10.05
C ASP A 41 -28.60 11.46 11.20
N VAL A 42 -27.28 11.42 10.95
CA VAL A 42 -26.27 11.16 12.00
C VAL A 42 -26.18 12.36 12.94
N GLU A 43 -26.09 13.59 12.41
CA GLU A 43 -26.04 14.83 13.20
C GLU A 43 -27.31 15.05 14.00
N GLY A 44 -28.45 14.77 13.41
CA GLY A 44 -29.77 14.87 14.07
C GLY A 44 -30.06 13.74 15.07
N GLY A 45 -29.16 12.76 15.21
CA GLY A 45 -29.37 11.63 16.13
C GLY A 45 -30.49 10.67 15.69
N ILE A 46 -30.97 10.79 14.45
CA ILE A 46 -32.03 9.93 13.87
C ILE A 46 -31.49 8.52 13.71
N ILE A 47 -30.23 8.41 13.27
CA ILE A 47 -29.54 7.14 13.16
C ILE A 47 -28.26 7.12 14.00
N ARG A 48 -27.92 5.92 14.47
CA ARG A 48 -26.56 5.58 14.95
C ARG A 48 -25.90 4.75 13.86
N LEU A 49 -24.89 5.33 13.19
CA LEU A 49 -24.20 4.70 12.09
C LEU A 49 -23.08 3.79 12.61
N VAL A 50 -23.04 2.55 12.10
CA VAL A 50 -21.89 1.65 12.18
C VAL A 50 -21.49 1.31 10.76
N GLY A 51 -20.32 1.79 10.34
CA GLY A 51 -19.73 1.48 9.03
C GLY A 51 -18.60 0.48 9.17
N ALA A 52 -18.62 -0.59 8.38
CA ALA A 52 -17.50 -1.51 8.25
C ALA A 52 -16.79 -1.27 6.92
N THR A 53 -15.47 -1.39 6.91
CA THR A 53 -14.64 -1.24 5.71
C THR A 53 -13.35 -2.04 5.85
N THR A 54 -12.87 -2.58 4.73
CA THR A 54 -11.54 -3.18 4.61
C THR A 54 -10.48 -2.16 4.23
N HIS A 55 -10.88 -0.92 3.88
CA HIS A 55 -9.99 0.17 3.46
C HIS A 55 -9.79 1.18 4.59
N ASN A 56 -8.68 1.92 4.52
CA ASN A 56 -8.39 2.98 5.48
C ASN A 56 -9.49 4.06 5.46
N PRO A 57 -10.27 4.21 6.55
CA PRO A 57 -11.42 5.12 6.57
C PRO A 57 -11.04 6.59 6.33
N PHE A 58 -9.81 6.99 6.64
CA PHE A 58 -9.34 8.37 6.42
C PHE A 58 -9.22 8.75 4.93
N PHE A 59 -9.09 7.76 4.04
CA PHE A 59 -9.03 8.01 2.59
C PHE A 59 -10.37 7.80 1.89
N PHE A 60 -11.17 6.84 2.35
CA PHE A 60 -12.36 6.39 1.63
C PHE A 60 -13.69 6.85 2.24
N VAL A 61 -13.68 7.26 3.51
CA VAL A 61 -14.88 7.80 4.17
C VAL A 61 -14.78 9.32 4.24
N ASN A 62 -15.91 10.02 4.04
CA ASN A 62 -15.96 11.48 4.09
C ASN A 62 -15.50 12.01 5.46
N SER A 63 -14.61 13.00 5.44
CA SER A 63 -14.04 13.59 6.64
C SER A 63 -15.09 14.04 7.68
N PRO A 64 -16.26 14.61 7.31
CA PRO A 64 -17.32 14.92 8.26
C PRO A 64 -17.91 13.70 8.99
N LEU A 65 -18.01 12.53 8.33
CA LEU A 65 -18.44 11.28 8.99
C LEU A 65 -17.33 10.75 9.91
N VAL A 66 -16.09 10.72 9.42
CA VAL A 66 -14.92 10.28 10.21
C VAL A 66 -14.78 11.12 11.48
N SER A 67 -14.87 12.45 11.39
CA SER A 67 -14.72 13.36 12.55
C SER A 67 -15.78 13.18 13.63
N ARG A 68 -16.91 12.54 13.30
CA ARG A 68 -18.03 12.26 14.22
C ARG A 68 -18.13 10.79 14.62
N SER A 69 -17.15 9.97 14.18
CA SER A 69 -17.12 8.53 14.40
C SER A 69 -15.96 8.14 15.31
N GLN A 70 -16.15 7.06 16.04
CA GLN A 70 -15.03 6.38 16.69
C GLN A 70 -14.57 5.25 15.77
N ILE A 71 -13.27 5.21 15.48
CA ILE A 71 -12.67 4.19 14.62
C ILE A 71 -12.13 3.08 15.51
N PHE A 72 -12.49 1.85 15.15
CA PHE A 72 -11.97 0.62 15.74
C PHE A 72 -11.26 -0.17 14.66
N GLU A 73 -9.99 -0.41 14.86
CA GLU A 73 -9.20 -1.27 13.98
C GLU A 73 -9.29 -2.72 14.48
N LEU A 74 -9.81 -3.60 13.62
CA LEU A 74 -9.88 -5.03 13.91
C LEU A 74 -8.59 -5.70 13.43
N GLN A 75 -7.97 -6.47 14.30
CA GLN A 75 -6.78 -7.24 13.95
C GLN A 75 -7.18 -8.55 13.26
N PRO A 76 -6.34 -9.08 12.35
CA PRO A 76 -6.53 -10.42 11.81
C PRO A 76 -6.61 -11.46 12.93
N LEU A 77 -7.39 -12.51 12.71
CA LEU A 77 -7.47 -13.62 13.66
C LEU A 77 -6.13 -14.36 13.73
N GLY A 78 -5.71 -14.75 14.94
CA GLY A 78 -4.56 -15.63 15.11
C GLY A 78 -4.90 -17.09 14.74
N GLU A 79 -3.87 -17.90 14.50
CA GLU A 79 -4.04 -19.34 14.19
C GLU A 79 -4.86 -20.07 15.29
N LEU A 80 -4.62 -19.73 16.55
CA LEU A 80 -5.38 -20.32 17.67
C LEU A 80 -6.85 -19.91 17.65
N ASP A 81 -7.18 -18.67 17.25
CA ASP A 81 -8.56 -18.22 17.16
C ASP A 81 -9.27 -18.94 16.01
N VAL A 82 -8.62 -19.08 14.86
CA VAL A 82 -9.15 -19.82 13.72
C VAL A 82 -9.33 -21.29 14.08
N ARG A 83 -8.36 -21.88 14.77
CA ARG A 83 -8.48 -23.28 15.25
C ARG A 83 -9.68 -23.47 16.16
N GLN A 84 -9.93 -22.57 17.11
CA GLN A 84 -11.12 -22.62 17.97
C GLN A 84 -12.41 -22.51 17.19
N LEU A 85 -12.45 -21.71 16.11
CA LEU A 85 -13.61 -21.60 15.23
C LEU A 85 -13.88 -22.91 14.49
N LEU A 86 -12.84 -23.59 14.00
CA LEU A 86 -12.94 -24.90 13.36
C LEU A 86 -13.45 -25.97 14.35
N ASP A 87 -12.90 -26.03 15.55
CA ASP A 87 -13.34 -26.96 16.60
C ASP A 87 -14.80 -26.71 17.00
N ARG A 88 -15.23 -25.44 17.08
CA ARG A 88 -16.61 -25.07 17.32
C ARG A 88 -17.51 -25.48 16.17
N ALA A 89 -17.09 -25.30 14.92
CA ALA A 89 -17.86 -25.72 13.75
C ALA A 89 -18.07 -27.23 13.71
N LEU A 90 -17.09 -28.03 14.15
CA LEU A 90 -17.20 -29.48 14.27
C LEU A 90 -18.13 -29.93 15.40
N SER A 91 -18.24 -29.16 16.48
CA SER A 91 -19.06 -29.53 17.65
C SER A 91 -20.49 -29.01 17.62
N ASP A 92 -20.76 -27.91 16.88
CA ASP A 92 -22.10 -27.28 16.80
C ASP A 92 -23.00 -28.04 15.85
N SER A 93 -24.04 -28.69 16.37
CA SER A 93 -24.98 -29.46 15.58
C SER A 93 -26.07 -28.64 14.89
N GLU A 94 -26.29 -27.38 15.30
CA GLU A 94 -27.31 -26.50 14.74
C GLU A 94 -26.76 -25.61 13.62
N ARG A 95 -25.58 -25.08 13.81
CA ARG A 95 -24.95 -24.08 12.93
C ARG A 95 -23.67 -24.55 12.24
N GLY A 96 -23.18 -25.73 12.62
CA GLY A 96 -21.93 -26.31 12.12
C GLY A 96 -22.13 -27.72 11.58
N LEU A 97 -21.05 -28.47 11.61
CA LEU A 97 -20.95 -29.83 11.10
C LEU A 97 -21.16 -30.92 12.16
N GLY A 98 -21.50 -30.54 13.41
CA GLY A 98 -21.67 -31.47 14.53
C GLY A 98 -22.81 -32.50 14.37
N HIS A 99 -23.65 -32.35 13.35
CA HIS A 99 -24.67 -33.34 12.97
C HIS A 99 -24.08 -34.47 12.09
N LEU A 100 -22.88 -34.32 11.55
CA LEU A 100 -22.15 -35.31 10.77
C LEU A 100 -21.30 -36.18 11.70
N LYS A 101 -21.20 -37.47 11.39
CA LYS A 101 -20.20 -38.33 12.01
C LYS A 101 -18.85 -38.07 11.36
N MET A 102 -18.08 -37.18 11.93
CA MET A 102 -16.85 -36.69 11.31
C MET A 102 -15.70 -36.74 12.31
N GLU A 103 -14.56 -37.25 11.86
CA GLU A 103 -13.29 -37.24 12.57
C GLU A 103 -12.27 -36.50 11.72
N VAL A 104 -11.63 -35.48 12.29
CA VAL A 104 -10.61 -34.67 11.61
C VAL A 104 -9.30 -34.82 12.36
N GLU A 105 -8.23 -35.14 11.65
CA GLU A 105 -6.89 -35.20 12.25
C GLU A 105 -6.50 -33.82 12.83
N PRO A 106 -5.92 -33.78 14.04
CA PRO A 106 -5.49 -32.52 14.63
C PRO A 106 -4.56 -31.69 13.72
N GLU A 107 -3.65 -32.37 13.03
CA GLU A 107 -2.70 -31.77 12.10
C GLU A 107 -3.41 -31.16 10.86
N ALA A 108 -4.50 -31.75 10.41
CA ALA A 108 -5.32 -31.21 9.33
C ALA A 108 -6.02 -29.91 9.75
N LEU A 109 -6.54 -29.86 10.98
CA LEU A 109 -7.14 -28.63 11.51
C LEU A 109 -6.10 -27.51 11.71
N ASP A 110 -4.93 -27.83 12.22
CA ASP A 110 -3.83 -26.89 12.37
C ASP A 110 -3.38 -26.35 11.02
N HIS A 111 -3.31 -27.22 10.02
CA HIS A 111 -2.99 -26.82 8.65
C HIS A 111 -4.05 -25.88 8.05
N LEU A 112 -5.35 -26.19 8.22
CA LEU A 112 -6.44 -25.31 7.78
C LEU A 112 -6.38 -23.95 8.46
N ALA A 113 -6.06 -23.90 9.76
CA ALA A 113 -5.92 -22.67 10.51
C ALA A 113 -4.75 -21.82 10.00
N THR A 114 -3.56 -22.43 9.81
CA THR A 114 -2.35 -21.74 9.33
C THR A 114 -2.52 -21.19 7.92
N ILE A 115 -3.05 -22.00 6.98
CA ILE A 115 -3.18 -21.61 5.56
C ILE A 115 -4.30 -20.59 5.33
N SER A 116 -5.26 -20.49 6.25
CA SER A 116 -6.33 -19.48 6.14
C SER A 116 -5.80 -18.05 6.30
N ASP A 117 -4.63 -17.89 6.92
CA ASP A 117 -3.97 -16.59 7.12
C ASP A 117 -4.86 -15.57 7.86
N GLY A 118 -5.58 -16.06 8.87
CA GLY A 118 -6.50 -15.27 9.69
C GLY A 118 -7.90 -15.06 9.10
N ASP A 119 -8.18 -15.63 7.92
CA ASP A 119 -9.51 -15.59 7.30
C ASP A 119 -10.38 -16.77 7.75
N ALA A 120 -11.26 -16.51 8.75
CA ALA A 120 -12.18 -17.51 9.27
C ALA A 120 -13.13 -18.08 8.20
N ARG A 121 -13.56 -17.28 7.24
CA ARG A 121 -14.47 -17.73 6.17
C ARG A 121 -13.77 -18.74 5.27
N LYS A 122 -12.52 -18.47 4.93
CA LYS A 122 -11.69 -19.39 4.13
C LYS A 122 -11.48 -20.72 4.87
N ALA A 123 -11.13 -20.67 6.16
CA ALA A 123 -10.94 -21.86 6.99
C ALA A 123 -12.21 -22.72 7.08
N LEU A 124 -13.33 -22.09 7.40
CA LEU A 124 -14.62 -22.78 7.51
C LEU A 124 -15.11 -23.35 6.19
N ASN A 125 -14.95 -22.62 5.07
CA ASN A 125 -15.29 -23.13 3.74
C ASN A 125 -14.43 -24.34 3.36
N SER A 126 -13.14 -24.32 3.67
CA SER A 126 -12.26 -25.47 3.39
C SER A 126 -12.66 -26.69 4.21
N LEU A 127 -13.04 -26.52 5.47
CA LEU A 127 -13.56 -27.59 6.33
C LEU A 127 -14.89 -28.15 5.80
N GLU A 128 -15.81 -27.27 5.36
CA GLU A 128 -17.10 -27.66 4.78
C GLU A 128 -16.89 -28.44 3.47
N ILE A 129 -15.99 -27.99 2.59
CA ILE A 129 -15.64 -28.70 1.36
C ILE A 129 -15.10 -30.10 1.71
N ALA A 130 -14.18 -30.21 2.68
CA ALA A 130 -13.65 -31.50 3.13
C ALA A 130 -14.77 -32.43 3.60
N ALA A 131 -15.73 -31.93 4.37
CA ALA A 131 -16.88 -32.68 4.85
C ALA A 131 -17.79 -33.17 3.71
N LEU A 132 -18.00 -32.35 2.68
CA LEU A 132 -18.92 -32.65 1.57
C LEU A 132 -18.29 -33.55 0.49
N THR A 133 -16.98 -33.49 0.32
CA THR A 133 -16.28 -34.21 -0.76
C THR A 133 -15.67 -35.54 -0.31
N THR A 134 -15.49 -35.74 1.00
CA THR A 134 -14.95 -36.98 1.53
C THR A 134 -16.08 -38.00 1.76
N PRO A 135 -16.08 -39.13 1.09
CA PRO A 135 -17.11 -40.14 1.32
C PRO A 135 -16.93 -40.79 2.70
N PRO A 136 -18.02 -41.10 3.42
CA PRO A 136 -17.94 -41.83 4.66
C PRO A 136 -17.35 -43.22 4.47
N GLU A 137 -16.55 -43.67 5.42
CA GLU A 137 -15.99 -45.04 5.43
C GLU A 137 -17.08 -46.07 5.78
N ALA A 138 -16.69 -47.36 5.82
CA ALA A 138 -17.61 -48.47 6.06
C ALA A 138 -18.36 -48.40 7.40
N ASP A 139 -17.84 -47.66 8.37
CA ASP A 139 -18.46 -47.38 9.68
C ASP A 139 -19.36 -46.14 9.66
N GLY A 140 -19.49 -45.46 8.52
CA GLY A 140 -20.28 -44.26 8.32
C GLY A 140 -19.62 -42.98 8.85
N VAL A 141 -18.32 -43.00 9.13
CA VAL A 141 -17.55 -41.86 9.62
C VAL A 141 -16.81 -41.20 8.46
N ILE A 142 -16.89 -39.88 8.36
CA ILE A 142 -16.10 -39.05 7.43
C ILE A 142 -14.75 -38.77 8.09
N ARG A 143 -13.66 -39.31 7.52
CA ARG A 143 -12.31 -39.05 8.04
C ARG A 143 -11.56 -38.05 7.17
N VAL A 144 -11.27 -36.89 7.75
CA VAL A 144 -10.49 -35.84 7.09
C VAL A 144 -9.04 -35.92 7.58
N THR A 145 -8.21 -36.46 6.70
CA THR A 145 -6.76 -36.54 6.92
C THR A 145 -6.07 -35.26 6.45
N MET A 146 -4.78 -35.13 6.76
CA MET A 146 -3.94 -34.04 6.24
C MET A 146 -3.99 -33.95 4.71
N ALA A 147 -3.92 -35.07 3.99
CA ALA A 147 -3.99 -35.10 2.53
C ALA A 147 -5.31 -34.54 1.99
N VAL A 148 -6.44 -34.87 2.62
CA VAL A 148 -7.75 -34.30 2.27
C VAL A 148 -7.79 -32.80 2.54
N ALA A 149 -7.24 -32.33 3.66
CA ALA A 149 -7.17 -30.92 3.97
C ALA A 149 -6.35 -30.13 2.92
N GLU A 150 -5.23 -30.68 2.47
CA GLU A 150 -4.40 -30.08 1.40
C GLU A 150 -5.16 -29.98 0.06
N GLU A 151 -5.92 -30.99 -0.32
CA GLU A 151 -6.72 -30.98 -1.55
C GLU A 151 -7.86 -29.95 -1.49
N CYS A 152 -8.49 -29.77 -0.32
CA CYS A 152 -9.60 -28.83 -0.12
C CYS A 152 -9.18 -27.37 -0.02
N ILE A 153 -7.90 -27.12 0.18
CA ILE A 153 -7.34 -25.78 0.18
C ILE A 153 -7.05 -25.38 -1.27
N GLN A 154 -7.90 -24.54 -1.85
CA GLN A 154 -7.51 -23.80 -3.04
C GLN A 154 -6.21 -23.05 -2.72
N LYS A 155 -5.21 -23.15 -3.63
CA LYS A 155 -3.90 -22.52 -3.48
C LYS A 155 -4.03 -21.16 -2.81
N LYS A 156 -3.22 -20.91 -1.77
CA LYS A 156 -3.19 -19.66 -1.02
C LYS A 156 -3.18 -18.49 -2.00
N ALA A 157 -4.36 -17.95 -2.30
CA ALA A 157 -4.43 -16.68 -2.99
C ALA A 157 -4.04 -15.63 -1.95
N VAL A 158 -2.86 -15.05 -2.07
CA VAL A 158 -2.56 -13.83 -1.34
C VAL A 158 -3.61 -12.84 -1.79
N VAL A 159 -4.55 -12.53 -0.90
CA VAL A 159 -5.54 -11.50 -1.15
C VAL A 159 -4.80 -10.18 -1.13
N TYR A 160 -4.48 -9.73 -2.33
CA TYR A 160 -3.83 -8.47 -2.57
C TYR A 160 -4.81 -7.63 -3.37
N ASP A 161 -5.49 -6.75 -2.65
CA ASP A 161 -6.39 -5.81 -3.30
C ASP A 161 -5.52 -4.74 -3.98
N GLY A 162 -5.45 -4.76 -5.31
CA GLY A 162 -4.55 -3.91 -6.09
C GLY A 162 -4.71 -2.40 -5.86
N ASP A 163 -5.84 -2.00 -5.27
CA ASP A 163 -6.16 -0.62 -4.90
C ASP A 163 -6.37 -0.44 -3.38
N GLY A 164 -6.14 -1.48 -2.55
CA GLY A 164 -6.39 -1.46 -1.10
C GLY A 164 -5.18 -1.09 -0.25
N ASP A 165 -5.41 -0.87 1.05
CA ASP A 165 -4.40 -0.47 2.04
C ASP A 165 -3.23 -1.46 2.10
N GLN A 166 -3.46 -2.76 1.94
CA GLN A 166 -2.43 -3.78 1.94
C GLN A 166 -1.43 -3.64 0.78
N HIS A 167 -1.88 -3.14 -0.38
CA HIS A 167 -1.02 -2.79 -1.51
C HIS A 167 -0.04 -1.70 -1.10
N TYR A 168 -0.55 -0.58 -0.56
CA TYR A 168 0.27 0.55 -0.13
C TYR A 168 1.19 0.20 1.04
N ASP A 169 0.73 -0.64 1.97
CA ASP A 169 1.53 -1.10 3.11
C ASP A 169 2.68 -2.01 2.67
N THR A 170 2.45 -2.94 1.74
CA THR A 170 3.48 -3.83 1.21
C THR A 170 4.54 -3.04 0.44
N ILE A 171 4.13 -2.09 -0.41
CA ILE A 171 5.05 -1.16 -1.11
C ILE A 171 5.84 -0.31 -0.12
N SER A 172 5.18 0.22 0.90
CA SER A 172 5.83 1.02 1.93
C SER A 172 6.87 0.21 2.70
N ALA A 173 6.55 -1.03 3.05
CA ALA A 173 7.47 -1.95 3.70
C ALA A 173 8.67 -2.29 2.79
N PHE A 174 8.43 -2.56 1.51
CA PHE A 174 9.47 -2.81 0.51
C PHE A 174 10.47 -1.65 0.42
N ILE A 175 9.99 -0.42 0.22
CA ILE A 175 10.86 0.76 0.11
C ILE A 175 11.60 1.01 1.43
N LYS A 176 10.93 0.89 2.58
CA LYS A 176 11.55 1.09 3.89
C LYS A 176 12.63 0.05 4.20
N SER A 177 12.47 -1.19 3.75
CA SER A 177 13.47 -2.25 3.89
C SER A 177 14.71 -1.95 3.04
N ILE A 178 14.55 -1.50 1.80
CA ILE A 178 15.65 -1.05 0.94
C ILE A 178 16.39 0.13 1.61
N ARG A 179 15.65 1.14 2.06
CA ARG A 179 16.20 2.31 2.77
C ARG A 179 16.93 1.92 4.04
N GLY A 180 16.39 0.95 4.79
CA GLY A 180 16.95 0.40 6.02
C GLY A 180 18.10 -0.58 5.82
N SER A 181 18.49 -0.87 4.57
CA SER A 181 19.58 -1.79 4.22
C SER A 181 19.34 -3.23 4.70
N ASP A 182 18.09 -3.70 4.61
CA ASP A 182 17.72 -5.09 4.89
C ASP A 182 17.34 -5.80 3.57
N PRO A 183 18.27 -6.54 2.93
CA PRO A 183 18.04 -7.23 1.67
C PRO A 183 17.04 -8.41 1.82
N ASP A 184 17.02 -9.10 2.95
CA ASP A 184 16.12 -10.24 3.15
C ASP A 184 14.67 -9.79 3.28
N ALA A 185 14.40 -8.75 4.08
CA ALA A 185 13.09 -8.14 4.17
C ALA A 185 12.65 -7.56 2.81
N SER A 186 13.57 -6.91 2.08
CA SER A 186 13.28 -6.37 0.74
C SER A 186 12.87 -7.46 -0.25
N LEU A 187 13.57 -8.60 -0.26
CA LEU A 187 13.23 -9.75 -1.10
C LEU A 187 11.90 -10.40 -0.68
N TYR A 188 11.60 -10.47 0.62
CA TYR A 188 10.32 -11.00 1.09
C TYR A 188 9.14 -10.15 0.59
N TRP A 189 9.22 -8.83 0.74
CA TRP A 189 8.17 -7.93 0.27
C TRP A 189 8.05 -7.92 -1.25
N LEU A 190 9.18 -8.03 -1.98
CA LEU A 190 9.19 -8.21 -3.42
C LEU A 190 8.46 -9.50 -3.81
N ALA A 191 8.79 -10.62 -3.17
CA ALA A 191 8.15 -11.91 -3.45
C ALA A 191 6.64 -11.88 -3.16
N LYS A 192 6.21 -11.19 -2.10
CA LYS A 192 4.79 -10.97 -1.78
C LYS A 192 4.08 -10.21 -2.88
N MET A 193 4.67 -9.14 -3.42
CA MET A 193 4.12 -8.36 -4.54
C MET A 193 4.02 -9.21 -5.82
N ILE A 194 5.06 -9.95 -6.16
CA ILE A 194 5.08 -10.84 -7.34
C ILE A 194 4.01 -11.92 -7.22
N HIS A 195 3.91 -12.56 -6.05
CA HIS A 195 2.92 -13.62 -5.81
C HIS A 195 1.47 -13.10 -5.89
N ALA A 196 1.27 -11.85 -5.50
CA ALA A 196 0.00 -11.15 -5.61
C ALA A 196 -0.35 -10.69 -7.04
N GLY A 197 0.57 -10.86 -7.99
CA GLY A 197 0.34 -10.50 -9.40
C GLY A 197 0.58 -9.03 -9.73
N GLU A 198 1.41 -8.33 -8.92
CA GLU A 198 1.73 -6.92 -9.17
C GLU A 198 2.39 -6.70 -10.54
N ASP A 199 2.08 -5.58 -11.17
CA ASP A 199 2.70 -5.18 -12.45
C ASP A 199 4.21 -4.93 -12.25
N PRO A 200 5.10 -5.61 -13.02
CA PRO A 200 6.54 -5.42 -12.91
C PRO A 200 6.95 -3.95 -13.12
N ARG A 201 6.21 -3.21 -13.94
CA ARG A 201 6.43 -1.76 -14.16
C ARG A 201 6.18 -0.94 -12.91
N PHE A 202 5.19 -1.33 -12.11
CA PHE A 202 4.92 -0.66 -10.84
C PHE A 202 6.07 -0.87 -9.84
N ILE A 203 6.53 -2.12 -9.69
CA ILE A 203 7.64 -2.47 -8.80
C ILE A 203 8.93 -1.75 -9.22
N THR A 204 9.29 -1.82 -10.50
CA THR A 204 10.53 -1.22 -11.00
C THR A 204 10.52 0.31 -10.97
N ARG A 205 9.35 0.95 -11.14
CA ARG A 205 9.19 2.39 -10.91
C ARG A 205 9.56 2.77 -9.47
N ARG A 206 9.16 1.97 -8.49
CA ARG A 206 9.52 2.20 -7.08
C ARG A 206 11.00 2.02 -6.82
N LEU A 207 11.63 1.03 -7.46
CA LEU A 207 13.09 0.87 -7.41
C LEU A 207 13.83 2.07 -7.97
N MET A 208 13.43 2.60 -9.15
CA MET A 208 14.06 3.79 -9.73
C MET A 208 13.92 5.02 -8.83
N ILE A 209 12.75 5.22 -8.19
CA ILE A 209 12.55 6.32 -7.25
C ILE A 209 13.47 6.14 -6.04
N SER A 210 13.49 4.95 -5.41
CA SER A 210 14.35 4.66 -4.26
C SER A 210 15.83 4.77 -4.58
N ALA A 211 16.24 4.36 -5.80
CA ALA A 211 17.62 4.54 -6.27
C ALA A 211 18.04 6.01 -6.31
N ALA A 212 17.17 6.92 -6.75
CA ALA A 212 17.44 8.34 -6.83
C ALA A 212 17.26 9.06 -5.47
N GLU A 213 16.27 8.64 -4.68
CA GLU A 213 15.89 9.28 -3.41
C GLU A 213 16.80 8.85 -2.26
N ASP A 214 17.05 7.52 -2.12
CA ASP A 214 17.68 6.94 -0.94
C ASP A 214 19.17 6.63 -1.13
N ILE A 215 19.59 6.23 -2.36
CA ILE A 215 20.98 5.94 -2.71
C ILE A 215 21.64 7.18 -3.31
N GLY A 216 20.99 7.79 -4.29
CA GLY A 216 21.39 9.06 -4.87
C GLY A 216 22.84 9.11 -5.30
N LEU A 217 23.54 10.14 -4.83
CA LEU A 217 24.95 10.38 -5.19
C LEU A 217 25.95 9.49 -4.43
N ALA A 218 25.52 8.75 -3.42
CA ALA A 218 26.40 7.78 -2.75
C ALA A 218 26.80 6.63 -3.68
N ASP A 219 25.89 6.24 -4.59
CA ASP A 219 26.15 5.25 -5.64
C ASP A 219 25.27 5.48 -6.87
N PRO A 220 25.72 6.30 -7.84
CA PRO A 220 24.93 6.60 -9.05
C PRO A 220 24.60 5.37 -9.91
N MET A 221 25.33 4.26 -9.75
CA MET A 221 25.07 3.02 -10.46
C MET A 221 23.70 2.42 -10.07
N ALA A 222 23.21 2.72 -8.88
CA ALA A 222 21.89 2.26 -8.41
C ALA A 222 20.75 2.67 -9.37
N LEU A 223 20.75 3.91 -9.85
CA LEU A 223 19.75 4.39 -10.81
C LEU A 223 19.92 3.73 -12.18
N VAL A 224 21.15 3.53 -12.64
CA VAL A 224 21.45 2.84 -13.91
C VAL A 224 20.95 1.40 -13.86
N LEU A 225 21.27 0.67 -12.80
CA LEU A 225 20.85 -0.72 -12.63
C LEU A 225 19.33 -0.85 -12.53
N SER A 226 18.66 0.02 -11.77
CA SER A 226 17.19 0.03 -11.64
C SER A 226 16.51 0.30 -12.98
N THR A 227 17.07 1.20 -13.80
CA THR A 227 16.57 1.49 -15.14
C THR A 227 16.77 0.30 -16.07
N SER A 228 17.93 -0.35 -16.02
CA SER A 228 18.23 -1.56 -16.80
C SER A 228 17.32 -2.72 -16.41
N ALA A 229 17.06 -2.91 -15.10
CA ALA A 229 16.13 -3.93 -14.60
C ALA A 229 14.70 -3.66 -15.07
N HIS A 230 14.27 -2.40 -15.16
CA HIS A 230 12.97 -2.04 -15.72
C HIS A 230 12.86 -2.45 -17.18
N GLN A 231 13.84 -2.09 -18.01
CA GLN A 231 13.87 -2.44 -19.43
C GLN A 231 13.90 -3.96 -19.65
N ALA A 232 14.72 -4.68 -18.87
CA ALA A 232 14.77 -6.12 -18.90
C ALA A 232 13.44 -6.76 -18.51
N ALA A 233 12.80 -6.27 -17.44
CA ALA A 233 11.52 -6.78 -16.98
C ALA A 233 10.39 -6.55 -17.99
N GLU A 234 10.36 -5.41 -18.68
CA GLU A 234 9.39 -5.16 -19.75
C GLU A 234 9.59 -6.08 -20.96
N PHE A 235 10.84 -6.37 -21.30
CA PHE A 235 11.15 -7.22 -22.45
C PHE A 235 10.91 -8.71 -22.17
N ILE A 236 11.28 -9.18 -20.96
CA ILE A 236 11.25 -10.59 -20.58
C ILE A 236 9.84 -11.00 -20.14
N GLY A 237 9.18 -10.18 -19.28
CA GLY A 237 7.89 -10.51 -18.67
C GLY A 237 7.98 -11.55 -17.55
N TRP A 238 6.85 -11.79 -16.88
CA TRP A 238 6.74 -12.84 -15.86
C TRP A 238 6.76 -14.25 -16.51
N PRO A 239 7.34 -15.26 -15.85
CA PRO A 239 7.88 -15.23 -14.49
C PRO A 239 9.37 -14.85 -14.37
N GLU A 240 10.13 -14.75 -15.45
CA GLU A 240 11.58 -14.55 -15.43
C GLU A 240 11.97 -13.10 -15.05
N ALA A 241 11.11 -12.12 -15.27
CA ALA A 241 11.33 -10.72 -14.87
C ALA A 241 11.67 -10.57 -13.38
N ARG A 242 11.31 -11.55 -12.53
CA ARG A 242 11.67 -11.56 -11.11
C ARG A 242 13.18 -11.54 -10.87
N ILE A 243 13.97 -12.08 -11.80
CA ILE A 243 15.43 -12.21 -11.64
C ILE A 243 16.13 -10.84 -11.68
N PRO A 244 16.00 -10.05 -12.76
CA PRO A 244 16.63 -8.71 -12.80
C PRO A 244 16.04 -7.75 -11.77
N ILE A 245 14.77 -7.90 -11.40
CA ILE A 245 14.14 -7.08 -10.35
C ILE A 245 14.74 -7.43 -8.98
N ALA A 246 14.95 -8.71 -8.67
CA ALA A 246 15.59 -9.14 -7.43
C ALA A 246 17.05 -8.68 -7.34
N GLU A 247 17.81 -8.77 -8.43
CA GLU A 247 19.19 -8.27 -8.51
C GLU A 247 19.24 -6.77 -8.17
N ALA A 248 18.40 -5.95 -8.81
CA ALA A 248 18.32 -4.52 -8.52
C ALA A 248 17.89 -4.27 -7.06
N THR A 249 16.93 -5.03 -6.53
CA THR A 249 16.47 -4.90 -5.15
C THR A 249 17.60 -5.14 -4.15
N VAL A 250 18.34 -6.23 -4.30
CA VAL A 250 19.49 -6.55 -3.42
C VAL A 250 20.57 -5.48 -3.53
N TYR A 251 20.89 -5.06 -4.77
CA TYR A 251 21.87 -4.00 -4.98
C TYR A 251 21.49 -2.72 -4.22
N LEU A 252 20.26 -2.26 -4.38
CA LEU A 252 19.78 -1.06 -3.70
C LEU A 252 19.78 -1.22 -2.17
N ALA A 253 19.38 -2.38 -1.67
CA ALA A 253 19.37 -2.65 -0.24
C ALA A 253 20.77 -2.65 0.37
N THR A 254 21.81 -3.08 -0.38
CA THR A 254 23.19 -3.17 0.10
C THR A 254 24.06 -1.96 -0.24
N ALA A 255 23.60 -1.05 -1.10
CA ALA A 255 24.33 0.18 -1.48
C ALA A 255 24.41 1.18 -0.33
N HIS A 256 25.42 2.03 -0.34
CA HIS A 256 25.49 3.21 0.53
C HIS A 256 24.31 4.14 0.26
N LYS A 257 23.87 4.87 1.28
CA LYS A 257 22.69 5.73 1.22
C LYS A 257 23.06 7.21 1.28
N SER A 258 22.41 8.02 0.42
CA SER A 258 22.45 9.48 0.48
C SER A 258 21.18 10.05 -0.13
N ASN A 259 20.45 10.81 0.64
CA ASN A 259 19.27 11.55 0.18
C ASN A 259 19.57 13.04 -0.09
N SER A 260 20.86 13.43 -0.16
CA SER A 260 21.29 14.82 -0.26
C SER A 260 20.68 15.55 -1.47
N ALA A 261 20.58 14.90 -2.64
CA ALA A 261 19.95 15.48 -3.82
C ALA A 261 18.44 15.66 -3.65
N TYR A 262 17.76 14.69 -3.02
CA TYR A 262 16.33 14.76 -2.73
C TYR A 262 15.99 15.88 -1.75
N THR A 263 16.75 16.00 -0.65
CA THR A 263 16.55 17.07 0.33
C THR A 263 16.84 18.44 -0.27
N ALA A 264 17.90 18.55 -1.11
CA ALA A 264 18.26 19.77 -1.78
C ALA A 264 17.17 20.31 -2.71
N ILE A 265 16.61 19.45 -3.58
CA ILE A 265 15.55 19.89 -4.48
C ILE A 265 14.25 20.25 -3.74
N ASN A 266 13.90 19.53 -2.68
CA ASN A 266 12.73 19.85 -1.88
C ASN A 266 12.89 21.19 -1.15
N SER A 267 14.07 21.47 -0.59
CA SER A 267 14.39 22.73 0.05
C SER A 267 14.31 23.89 -0.94
N ALA A 268 14.87 23.71 -2.14
CA ALA A 268 14.79 24.72 -3.20
C ALA A 268 13.34 24.95 -3.67
N LEU A 269 12.53 23.90 -3.82
CA LEU A 269 11.11 24.01 -4.16
C LEU A 269 10.29 24.75 -3.09
N GLU A 270 10.61 24.51 -1.82
CA GLU A 270 9.94 25.20 -0.71
C GLU A 270 10.30 26.68 -0.70
N GLU A 271 11.58 27.03 -0.92
CA GLU A 271 11.99 28.42 -1.04
C GLU A 271 11.28 29.13 -2.19
N VAL A 272 11.15 28.50 -3.35
CA VAL A 272 10.41 29.07 -4.50
C VAL A 272 8.92 29.29 -4.19
N LYS A 273 8.31 28.42 -3.37
CA LYS A 273 6.89 28.53 -3.03
C LYS A 273 6.60 29.57 -1.95
N THR A 274 7.44 29.64 -0.94
CA THR A 274 7.19 30.41 0.29
C THR A 274 8.08 31.63 0.40
N GLY A 275 9.27 31.57 -0.22
CA GLY A 275 10.27 32.63 -0.21
C GLY A 275 9.92 33.78 -1.16
N ARG A 276 10.73 34.83 -1.09
CA ARG A 276 10.65 35.96 -2.01
C ARG A 276 11.23 35.55 -3.37
N THR A 277 10.50 35.79 -4.46
CA THR A 277 10.99 35.50 -5.82
C THR A 277 12.35 36.16 -6.07
N ILE A 278 13.37 35.35 -6.32
CA ILE A 278 14.71 35.78 -6.63
C ILE A 278 14.78 36.11 -8.12
N PRO A 279 15.12 37.35 -8.52
CA PRO A 279 15.25 37.68 -9.93
C PRO A 279 16.53 37.09 -10.51
N VAL A 280 16.49 36.63 -11.77
CA VAL A 280 17.69 36.14 -12.44
C VAL A 280 18.74 37.27 -12.52
N PRO A 281 19.98 37.06 -12.03
CA PRO A 281 21.06 38.05 -12.10
C PRO A 281 21.32 38.49 -13.56
N LYS A 282 21.64 39.79 -13.77
CA LYS A 282 21.78 40.34 -15.12
C LYS A 282 22.81 39.62 -15.99
N HIS A 283 23.94 39.25 -15.42
CA HIS A 283 25.04 38.55 -16.13
C HIS A 283 24.61 37.12 -16.61
N LEU A 284 23.59 36.49 -15.97
CA LEU A 284 23.07 35.18 -16.33
C LEU A 284 21.90 35.24 -17.33
N ARG A 285 21.39 36.46 -17.64
CA ARG A 285 20.26 36.58 -18.56
C ARG A 285 20.71 36.38 -19.99
N ASP A 286 19.80 35.84 -20.83
CA ASP A 286 20.09 35.63 -22.26
C ASP A 286 20.49 36.94 -22.93
N SER A 287 21.64 36.88 -23.67
CA SER A 287 22.22 37.99 -24.40
C SER A 287 22.18 37.81 -25.93
N HIS A 288 21.56 36.76 -26.45
CA HIS A 288 21.59 36.40 -27.87
C HIS A 288 20.52 37.09 -28.74
N TYR A 289 19.70 37.97 -28.19
CA TYR A 289 18.67 38.71 -28.94
C TYR A 289 19.01 40.18 -29.16
N ALA A 290 18.45 40.75 -30.24
CA ALA A 290 18.65 42.18 -30.59
C ALA A 290 18.16 43.09 -29.44
N GLY A 291 19.07 43.92 -28.88
CA GLY A 291 18.74 44.82 -27.76
C GLY A 291 19.13 44.31 -26.38
N ALA A 292 19.53 43.05 -26.23
CA ALA A 292 19.97 42.50 -24.92
C ALA A 292 21.10 43.32 -24.30
N LYS A 293 22.06 43.75 -25.08
CA LYS A 293 23.17 44.60 -24.66
C LYS A 293 22.73 45.98 -24.11
N ARG A 294 21.60 46.54 -24.64
CA ARG A 294 21.07 47.82 -24.13
C ARG A 294 20.49 47.68 -22.74
N LEU A 295 20.11 46.46 -22.37
CA LEU A 295 19.54 46.11 -21.06
C LEU A 295 20.59 45.64 -20.07
N GLY A 296 21.87 45.54 -20.50
CA GLY A 296 23.00 45.02 -19.71
C GLY A 296 22.90 43.52 -19.44
N ASN A 297 22.17 42.78 -20.27
CA ASN A 297 22.01 41.32 -20.11
C ASN A 297 23.29 40.62 -20.62
N GLY A 298 23.80 39.68 -19.84
CA GLY A 298 25.00 38.92 -20.13
C GLY A 298 26.31 39.68 -19.90
N GLU A 299 26.25 40.94 -19.44
CA GLU A 299 27.47 41.70 -19.09
C GLU A 299 28.16 41.07 -17.88
N GLU A 300 29.52 41.00 -17.93
CA GLU A 300 30.35 40.43 -16.87
C GLU A 300 30.16 38.91 -16.65
N TYR A 301 29.42 38.21 -17.49
CA TYR A 301 29.37 36.75 -17.40
C TYR A 301 30.75 36.14 -17.69
N LYS A 302 31.24 35.36 -16.76
CA LYS A 302 32.50 34.62 -16.88
C LYS A 302 32.23 33.22 -17.40
N TYR A 303 32.68 32.95 -18.63
CA TYR A 303 32.52 31.63 -19.24
C TYR A 303 33.52 30.63 -18.65
N ALA A 304 33.05 29.69 -17.87
CA ALA A 304 33.90 28.76 -17.10
C ALA A 304 34.94 28.00 -17.95
N HIS A 305 34.60 27.60 -19.17
CA HIS A 305 35.52 26.90 -20.05
C HIS A 305 36.71 27.76 -20.56
N ALA A 306 36.69 29.06 -20.31
CA ALA A 306 37.82 29.94 -20.61
C ALA A 306 38.85 30.07 -19.47
N TYR A 307 38.61 29.35 -18.35
CA TYR A 307 39.45 29.35 -17.15
C TYR A 307 40.04 27.97 -16.89
N ASP A 308 41.12 27.93 -16.12
CA ASP A 308 41.79 26.70 -15.73
C ASP A 308 40.82 25.77 -14.98
N ASP A 309 40.92 24.47 -15.19
CA ASP A 309 40.04 23.43 -14.64
C ASP A 309 38.57 23.63 -14.97
N HIS A 310 38.25 24.49 -15.95
CA HIS A 310 36.85 24.84 -16.34
C HIS A 310 36.02 25.37 -15.17
N PHE A 311 36.66 26.06 -14.24
CA PHE A 311 36.05 26.61 -13.04
C PHE A 311 36.32 28.11 -12.89
N VAL A 312 35.29 28.86 -12.52
CA VAL A 312 35.43 30.28 -12.15
C VAL A 312 34.37 30.61 -11.07
N ALA A 313 34.83 31.27 -10.02
CA ALA A 313 33.95 31.76 -8.98
C ALA A 313 33.14 32.95 -9.51
N GLN A 314 31.82 32.81 -9.52
CA GLN A 314 30.88 33.90 -9.72
C GLN A 314 29.55 33.57 -9.01
N ASP A 315 28.73 34.57 -8.80
CA ASP A 315 27.42 34.39 -8.20
C ASP A 315 26.41 33.91 -9.25
N TYR A 316 25.75 32.77 -8.99
CA TYR A 316 24.76 32.19 -9.87
C TYR A 316 23.32 32.33 -9.36
N LEU A 317 23.10 32.77 -8.12
CA LEU A 317 21.79 32.86 -7.53
C LEU A 317 21.36 34.29 -7.19
N GLY A 318 22.29 35.16 -6.87
CA GLY A 318 22.03 36.55 -6.46
C GLY A 318 21.68 36.72 -4.98
N VAL A 319 21.69 35.63 -4.22
CA VAL A 319 21.47 35.59 -2.77
C VAL A 319 22.33 34.49 -2.16
N ASP A 320 22.70 34.67 -0.89
CA ASP A 320 23.50 33.68 -0.15
C ASP A 320 22.59 32.61 0.49
N ILE A 321 22.14 31.66 -0.33
CA ILE A 321 21.34 30.51 0.12
C ILE A 321 22.03 29.23 -0.37
N ARG A 322 22.10 28.24 0.51
CA ARG A 322 22.63 26.89 0.20
C ARG A 322 21.52 25.85 0.33
N PHE A 323 21.30 25.08 -0.73
CA PHE A 323 20.32 24.01 -0.75
C PHE A 323 20.96 22.61 -0.68
N TYR A 324 22.12 22.45 -1.35
CA TYR A 324 22.80 21.17 -1.41
C TYR A 324 23.84 21.04 -0.30
N ASP A 325 23.70 19.98 0.50
CA ASP A 325 24.66 19.57 1.52
C ASP A 325 25.12 18.14 1.22
N PRO A 326 26.40 17.93 0.80
CA PRO A 326 26.88 16.60 0.47
C PRO A 326 26.89 15.72 1.72
N THR A 327 26.49 14.45 1.55
CA THR A 327 26.71 13.42 2.57
C THR A 327 28.19 13.06 2.60
N GLU A 328 28.80 13.01 3.78
CA GLU A 328 30.19 12.60 3.98
C GLU A 328 30.40 11.11 3.70
#